data_33412fd9a52127e0691aa81a4cbc3820
#
_entry.id   33412fd9a52127e0691aa81a4cbc3820
#
_cell.length_a   1.000
_cell.length_b   1.000
_cell.length_c   1.000
_cell.angle_alpha   90.00
_cell.angle_beta   90.00
_cell.angle_gamma   90.00
#
_symmetry.space_group_name_H-M   'P 1'
#
loop_
_entity.id
_entity.type
_entity.pdbx_description
1 polymer ?
#
loop_
_entity_poly.entity_id
_entity_poly.type
_entity_poly.pdbx_seq_one_letter_code
_entity_poly.pdbx_strand_id
1 'polypeptide(L)'
;RDTDRSRGLGDVYKRQKRQLMERGVQIGADVPYCIMRGTALAEGIGEALSPLPPMVKCPVLIAKPSISVSTKFVYQNLKLDDTTIHPDIDRLIDDIKAKNLHDIAAHMGNVLETVTIPNYPVIDEIKKHMLSNGAVGAMMSGSGPTVFGLFDDEDTAKKAYKAMRSSHLARQVYLTSVYNNRK
;
A
#
# COMPACT_ATOMS: atom_id res chain seq x y z
N ARG A 1 11.60 29.88 -28.34
CA ARG A 1 11.39 28.75 -29.32
C ARG A 1 11.59 27.35 -28.68
N ASP A 2 12.31 27.24 -27.54
CA ASP A 2 12.54 25.93 -26.87
C ASP A 2 11.38 25.46 -25.96
N THR A 3 10.52 26.37 -25.50
CA THR A 3 9.40 26.05 -24.62
C THR A 3 8.28 25.26 -25.31
N ASP A 4 8.06 25.42 -26.60
CA ASP A 4 7.01 24.72 -27.35
C ASP A 4 7.39 23.25 -27.66
N ARG A 5 8.67 22.97 -27.92
CA ARG A 5 9.14 21.58 -28.12
C ARG A 5 9.08 20.75 -26.86
N SER A 6 9.42 21.33 -25.71
CA SER A 6 9.37 20.63 -24.42
C SER A 6 7.94 20.34 -23.98
N ARG A 7 6.97 21.23 -24.27
CA ARG A 7 5.54 21.00 -24.05
C ARG A 7 5.01 19.86 -24.93
N GLY A 8 5.34 19.86 -26.23
CA GLY A 8 4.93 18.82 -27.17
C GLY A 8 5.43 17.43 -26.79
N LEU A 9 6.70 17.29 -26.35
CA LEU A 9 7.26 16.01 -25.89
C LEU A 9 6.61 15.54 -24.58
N GLY A 10 6.32 16.46 -23.66
CA GLY A 10 5.60 16.16 -22.42
C GLY A 10 4.18 15.63 -22.67
N ASP A 11 3.47 16.20 -23.63
CA ASP A 11 2.11 15.78 -23.99
C ASP A 11 2.11 14.43 -24.72
N VAL A 12 3.09 14.17 -25.59
CA VAL A 12 3.27 12.85 -26.22
C VAL A 12 3.56 11.78 -25.17
N TYR A 13 4.45 12.04 -24.22
CA TYR A 13 4.78 11.09 -23.16
C TYR A 13 3.56 10.80 -22.26
N LYS A 14 2.81 11.82 -21.87
CA LYS A 14 1.57 11.64 -21.06
C LYS A 14 0.53 10.82 -21.83
N ARG A 15 0.36 11.06 -23.13
CA ARG A 15 -0.56 10.32 -23.98
C ARG A 15 -0.15 8.85 -24.13
N GLN A 16 1.14 8.59 -24.35
CA GLN A 16 1.67 7.22 -24.41
C GLN A 16 1.49 6.48 -23.08
N LYS A 17 1.76 7.15 -21.96
CA LYS A 17 1.57 6.56 -20.62
C LYS A 17 0.11 6.19 -20.36
N ARG A 18 -0.83 7.06 -20.72
CA ARG A 18 -2.26 6.80 -20.60
C ARG A 18 -2.70 5.60 -21.45
N GLN A 19 -2.26 5.52 -22.70
CA GLN A 19 -2.55 4.36 -23.56
C GLN A 19 -1.98 3.05 -23.04
N LEU A 20 -0.77 3.10 -22.41
CA LEU A 20 -0.19 1.93 -21.77
C LEU A 20 -1.00 1.49 -20.54
N MET A 21 -1.52 2.42 -19.75
CA MET A 21 -2.38 2.11 -18.60
C MET A 21 -3.70 1.49 -19.07
N GLU A 22 -4.36 2.04 -20.08
CA GLU A 22 -5.59 1.51 -20.65
C GLU A 22 -5.43 0.07 -21.18
N ARG A 23 -4.31 -0.23 -21.83
CA ARG A 23 -3.97 -1.60 -22.27
C ARG A 23 -3.55 -2.50 -21.11
N GLY A 24 -2.91 -1.93 -20.09
CA GLY A 24 -2.43 -2.65 -18.91
C GLY A 24 -3.56 -3.30 -18.10
N VAL A 25 -4.76 -2.70 -18.09
CA VAL A 25 -5.94 -3.26 -17.42
C VAL A 25 -6.28 -4.67 -17.94
N GLN A 26 -6.07 -4.92 -19.24
CA GLN A 26 -6.33 -6.24 -19.85
C GLN A 26 -5.38 -7.33 -19.36
N ILE A 27 -4.22 -6.95 -18.81
CA ILE A 27 -3.23 -7.87 -18.22
C ILE A 27 -3.55 -8.11 -16.74
N GLY A 28 -3.98 -7.06 -16.03
CA GLY A 28 -4.34 -7.13 -14.62
C GLY A 28 -4.69 -5.74 -14.06
N ALA A 29 -5.57 -5.72 -13.05
CA ALA A 29 -6.07 -4.49 -12.43
C ALA A 29 -4.97 -3.60 -11.84
N ASP A 30 -3.88 -4.20 -11.33
CA ASP A 30 -2.77 -3.47 -10.70
C ASP A 30 -1.74 -2.92 -11.71
N VAL A 31 -1.79 -3.35 -12.98
CA VAL A 31 -0.81 -2.94 -14.01
C VAL A 31 -0.84 -1.43 -14.27
N PRO A 32 -2.00 -0.76 -14.36
CA PRO A 32 -2.06 0.70 -14.50
C PRO A 32 -1.32 1.43 -13.38
N TYR A 33 -1.47 0.98 -12.13
CA TYR A 33 -0.76 1.58 -11.00
C TYR A 33 0.77 1.38 -11.10
N CYS A 34 1.22 0.20 -11.51
CA CYS A 34 2.66 -0.07 -11.74
C CYS A 34 3.25 0.86 -12.81
N ILE A 35 2.47 1.22 -13.83
CA ILE A 35 2.87 2.17 -14.88
C ILE A 35 2.84 3.61 -14.34
N MET A 36 1.79 3.96 -13.59
CA MET A 36 1.62 5.31 -13.06
C MET A 36 2.66 5.64 -12.01
N ARG A 37 2.88 4.75 -11.03
CA ARG A 37 3.77 4.90 -9.87
C ARG A 37 3.39 6.08 -8.97
N GLY A 38 3.98 6.13 -7.78
CA GLY A 38 3.75 7.20 -6.80
C GLY A 38 2.51 6.94 -5.95
N THR A 39 1.87 8.00 -5.45
CA THR A 39 0.68 7.92 -4.60
C THR A 39 -0.57 8.18 -5.44
N ALA A 40 -1.59 7.34 -5.30
CA ALA A 40 -2.84 7.46 -6.04
C ALA A 40 -4.03 6.97 -5.24
N LEU A 41 -5.18 7.57 -5.50
CA LEU A 41 -6.47 6.95 -5.21
C LEU A 41 -6.80 5.98 -6.36
N ALA A 42 -7.13 4.74 -6.01
CA ALA A 42 -7.57 3.72 -6.94
C ALA A 42 -9.03 3.38 -6.68
N GLU A 43 -9.86 3.45 -7.71
CA GLU A 43 -11.30 3.18 -7.66
C GLU A 43 -11.67 2.09 -8.67
N GLY A 44 -12.93 1.63 -8.62
CA GLY A 44 -13.39 0.52 -9.45
C GLY A 44 -12.74 -0.80 -9.00
N ILE A 45 -12.15 -1.55 -9.93
CA ILE A 45 -11.35 -2.75 -9.64
C ILE A 45 -9.86 -2.42 -9.46
N GLY A 46 -9.49 -1.12 -9.36
CA GLY A 46 -8.13 -0.61 -9.25
C GLY A 46 -7.58 0.06 -10.50
N GLU A 47 -8.39 0.16 -11.56
CA GLU A 47 -8.02 0.75 -12.85
C GLU A 47 -8.22 2.26 -12.92
N ALA A 48 -9.20 2.79 -12.19
CA ALA A 48 -9.49 4.22 -12.16
C ALA A 48 -8.55 4.91 -11.15
N LEU A 49 -7.47 5.49 -11.67
CA LEU A 49 -6.40 6.05 -10.85
C LEU A 49 -6.40 7.57 -10.88
N SER A 50 -6.55 8.17 -9.71
CA SER A 50 -6.40 9.60 -9.49
C SER A 50 -5.09 9.89 -8.75
N PRO A 51 -4.11 10.59 -9.39
CA PRO A 51 -2.85 10.92 -8.75
C PRO A 51 -3.05 11.78 -7.50
N LEU A 52 -2.38 11.43 -6.41
CA LEU A 52 -2.33 12.20 -5.18
C LEU A 52 -0.94 12.84 -4.99
N PRO A 53 -0.82 13.84 -4.12
CA PRO A 53 0.48 14.34 -3.70
C PRO A 53 1.35 13.19 -3.17
N PRO A 54 2.69 13.29 -3.31
CA PRO A 54 3.58 12.27 -2.80
C PRO A 54 3.38 12.06 -1.29
N MET A 55 3.21 10.81 -0.88
CA MET A 55 3.17 10.43 0.53
C MET A 55 4.46 10.86 1.24
N VAL A 56 4.39 11.16 2.52
CA VAL A 56 5.57 11.42 3.36
C VAL A 56 6.57 10.28 3.24
N LYS A 57 7.84 10.63 3.09
CA LYS A 57 8.91 9.62 2.98
C LYS A 57 9.17 9.03 4.36
N CYS A 58 9.01 7.71 4.48
CA CYS A 58 9.26 6.98 5.71
C CYS A 58 9.82 5.58 5.41
N PRO A 59 10.52 4.95 6.37
CA PRO A 59 10.89 3.55 6.28
C PRO A 59 9.66 2.64 6.30
N VAL A 60 9.71 1.55 5.52
CA VAL A 60 8.64 0.56 5.40
C VAL A 60 9.23 -0.83 5.61
N LEU A 61 8.71 -1.55 6.59
CA LEU A 61 9.00 -2.96 6.81
C LEU A 61 7.92 -3.80 6.14
N ILE A 62 8.32 -4.72 5.28
CA ILE A 62 7.42 -5.63 4.57
C ILE A 62 7.71 -7.05 5.07
N ALA A 63 6.67 -7.79 5.48
CA ALA A 63 6.78 -9.16 5.92
C ALA A 63 5.70 -10.03 5.27
N LYS A 64 6.13 -11.20 4.73
CA LYS A 64 5.23 -12.18 4.12
C LYS A 64 5.44 -13.54 4.78
N PRO A 65 4.41 -14.11 5.43
CA PRO A 65 4.45 -15.46 5.98
C PRO A 65 4.50 -16.52 4.88
N SER A 66 4.77 -17.78 5.27
CA SER A 66 4.86 -18.93 4.34
C SER A 66 3.50 -19.49 3.91
N ILE A 67 2.46 -18.67 3.95
CA ILE A 67 1.11 -19.04 3.55
C ILE A 67 0.73 -18.42 2.21
N SER A 68 -0.29 -18.98 1.56
CA SER A 68 -0.92 -18.41 0.37
C SER A 68 -2.38 -18.12 0.68
N VAL A 69 -2.85 -16.93 0.33
CA VAL A 69 -4.24 -16.50 0.49
C VAL A 69 -4.86 -16.36 -0.89
N SER A 70 -6.02 -16.97 -1.09
CA SER A 70 -6.77 -16.83 -2.33
C SER A 70 -7.56 -15.51 -2.31
N THR A 71 -7.22 -14.59 -3.18
CA THR A 71 -7.98 -13.32 -3.35
C THR A 71 -9.47 -13.60 -3.61
N LYS A 72 -9.77 -14.59 -4.46
CA LYS A 72 -11.16 -15.00 -4.74
C LYS A 72 -11.89 -15.44 -3.48
N PHE A 73 -11.25 -16.26 -2.63
CA PHE A 73 -11.82 -16.70 -1.36
C PHE A 73 -12.14 -15.51 -0.45
N VAL A 74 -11.21 -14.56 -0.32
CA VAL A 74 -11.40 -13.39 0.55
C VAL A 74 -12.60 -12.55 0.08
N TYR A 75 -12.68 -12.23 -1.22
CA TYR A 75 -13.81 -11.46 -1.75
C TYR A 75 -15.15 -12.20 -1.67
N GLN A 76 -15.17 -13.52 -1.87
CA GLN A 76 -16.39 -14.33 -1.76
C GLN A 76 -16.91 -14.44 -0.32
N ASN A 77 -16.06 -14.30 0.68
CA ASN A 77 -16.41 -14.38 2.09
C ASN A 77 -16.51 -13.00 2.76
N LEU A 78 -16.24 -11.93 2.03
CA LEU A 78 -16.40 -10.58 2.53
C LEU A 78 -17.89 -10.26 2.69
N LYS A 79 -18.27 -9.96 3.92
CA LYS A 79 -19.62 -9.49 4.26
C LYS A 79 -19.51 -8.01 4.58
N LEU A 80 -20.17 -7.20 3.76
CA LEU A 80 -20.31 -5.77 3.99
C LEU A 80 -21.73 -5.51 4.46
N ASP A 81 -21.86 -5.03 5.66
CA ASP A 81 -23.14 -4.64 6.27
C ASP A 81 -22.99 -3.27 6.95
N ASP A 82 -24.08 -2.76 7.51
CA ASP A 82 -24.11 -1.44 8.15
C ASP A 82 -23.18 -1.33 9.37
N THR A 83 -22.65 -2.45 9.87
CA THR A 83 -21.70 -2.49 11.00
C THR A 83 -20.24 -2.52 10.55
N THR A 84 -20.01 -2.67 9.24
CA THR A 84 -18.66 -2.75 8.68
C THR A 84 -17.97 -1.38 8.75
N ILE A 85 -16.84 -1.33 9.48
CA ILE A 85 -16.05 -0.10 9.57
C ILE A 85 -15.24 0.03 8.28
N HIS A 86 -15.59 1.02 7.48
CA HIS A 86 -14.81 1.41 6.29
C HIS A 86 -13.79 2.47 6.66
N PRO A 87 -12.56 2.39 6.08
CA PRO A 87 -11.60 3.49 6.19
C PRO A 87 -12.21 4.79 5.64
N ASP A 88 -12.01 5.90 6.34
CA ASP A 88 -12.36 7.23 5.84
C ASP A 88 -11.32 7.67 4.80
N ILE A 89 -11.63 7.43 3.54
CA ILE A 89 -10.72 7.69 2.42
C ILE A 89 -10.46 9.19 2.25
N ASP A 90 -11.47 10.03 2.44
CA ASP A 90 -11.31 11.49 2.30
C ASP A 90 -10.37 12.02 3.38
N ARG A 91 -10.53 11.55 4.61
CA ARG A 91 -9.63 11.87 5.71
C ARG A 91 -8.20 11.39 5.43
N LEU A 92 -8.04 10.16 4.96
CA LEU A 92 -6.72 9.61 4.63
C LEU A 92 -6.03 10.42 3.51
N ILE A 93 -6.79 10.90 2.51
CA ILE A 93 -6.27 11.77 1.45
C ILE A 93 -5.78 13.10 2.04
N ASP A 94 -6.51 13.68 2.99
CA ASP A 94 -6.10 14.93 3.62
C ASP A 94 -4.86 14.75 4.51
N ASP A 95 -4.74 13.63 5.21
CA ASP A 95 -3.53 13.28 5.98
C ASP A 95 -2.31 13.10 5.06
N ILE A 96 -2.50 12.49 3.87
CA ILE A 96 -1.43 12.38 2.86
C ILE A 96 -1.01 13.76 2.35
N LYS A 97 -1.96 14.66 2.08
CA LYS A 97 -1.68 16.05 1.68
C LYS A 97 -0.92 16.81 2.77
N ALA A 98 -1.33 16.60 4.03
CA ALA A 98 -0.68 17.19 5.20
C ALA A 98 0.70 16.58 5.50
N LYS A 99 1.04 15.43 4.88
CA LYS A 99 2.28 14.66 5.13
C LYS A 99 2.45 14.25 6.59
N ASN A 100 1.36 13.98 7.29
CA ASN A 100 1.38 13.54 8.68
C ASN A 100 1.36 12.02 8.74
N LEU A 101 2.53 11.42 9.01
CA LEU A 101 2.67 9.96 9.05
C LEU A 101 1.81 9.31 10.14
N HIS A 102 1.69 9.94 11.29
CA HIS A 102 0.91 9.38 12.41
C HIS A 102 -0.59 9.39 12.12
N ASP A 103 -1.12 10.45 11.52
CA ASP A 103 -2.53 10.51 11.12
C ASP A 103 -2.81 9.52 9.98
N ILE A 104 -1.91 9.41 8.99
CA ILE A 104 -1.99 8.37 7.95
C ILE A 104 -2.07 6.99 8.59
N ALA A 105 -1.18 6.68 9.53
CA ALA A 105 -1.14 5.38 10.21
C ALA A 105 -2.41 5.12 11.05
N ALA A 106 -2.97 6.16 11.68
CA ALA A 106 -4.18 6.06 12.49
C ALA A 106 -5.45 5.84 11.65
N HIS A 107 -5.50 6.39 10.44
CA HIS A 107 -6.69 6.32 9.57
C HIS A 107 -6.61 5.25 8.48
N MET A 108 -5.44 4.62 8.26
CA MET A 108 -5.36 3.51 7.31
C MET A 108 -6.12 2.29 7.82
N GLY A 109 -6.84 1.61 6.92
CA GLY A 109 -7.60 0.41 7.25
C GLY A 109 -7.80 -0.47 6.01
N ASN A 110 -8.05 -1.76 6.25
CA ASN A 110 -8.29 -2.75 5.20
C ASN A 110 -9.43 -3.68 5.62
N VAL A 111 -10.59 -3.50 5.04
CA VAL A 111 -11.78 -4.33 5.34
C VAL A 111 -11.57 -5.82 5.05
N LEU A 112 -10.65 -6.17 4.15
CA LEU A 112 -10.34 -7.57 3.84
C LEU A 112 -9.70 -8.30 5.02
N GLU A 113 -9.12 -7.57 5.99
CA GLU A 113 -8.59 -8.15 7.23
C GLU A 113 -9.68 -8.85 8.05
N THR A 114 -10.94 -8.42 7.97
CA THR A 114 -12.08 -9.04 8.65
C THR A 114 -12.31 -10.49 8.22
N VAL A 115 -11.93 -10.83 7.00
CA VAL A 115 -11.98 -12.21 6.46
C VAL A 115 -10.65 -12.92 6.64
N THR A 116 -9.54 -12.24 6.31
CA THR A 116 -8.25 -12.91 6.18
C THR A 116 -7.64 -13.23 7.54
N ILE A 117 -7.70 -12.32 8.52
CA ILE A 117 -7.09 -12.53 9.83
C ILE A 117 -7.72 -13.70 10.61
N PRO A 118 -9.06 -13.87 10.69
CA PRO A 118 -9.65 -15.04 11.35
C PRO A 118 -9.25 -16.38 10.75
N ASN A 119 -9.01 -16.41 9.43
CA ASN A 119 -8.58 -17.64 8.73
C ASN A 119 -7.06 -17.86 8.78
N TYR A 120 -6.28 -16.79 8.96
CA TYR A 120 -4.82 -16.81 8.97
C TYR A 120 -4.26 -15.90 10.09
N PRO A 121 -4.34 -16.32 11.37
CA PRO A 121 -3.98 -15.49 12.54
C PRO A 121 -2.54 -14.96 12.52
N VAL A 122 -1.61 -15.65 11.84
CA VAL A 122 -0.21 -15.21 11.69
C VAL A 122 -0.10 -13.79 11.10
N ILE A 123 -1.09 -13.33 10.35
CA ILE A 123 -1.11 -11.96 9.80
C ILE A 123 -1.24 -10.95 10.94
N ASP A 124 -2.13 -11.19 11.89
CA ASP A 124 -2.29 -10.35 13.07
C ASP A 124 -1.06 -10.40 14.00
N GLU A 125 -0.46 -11.57 14.14
CA GLU A 125 0.80 -11.73 14.88
C GLU A 125 1.93 -10.88 14.28
N ILE A 126 2.06 -10.88 12.96
CA ILE A 126 3.03 -10.03 12.25
C ILE A 126 2.73 -8.54 12.48
N LYS A 127 1.47 -8.11 12.36
CA LYS A 127 1.05 -6.73 12.64
C LYS A 127 1.42 -6.31 14.07
N LYS A 128 1.04 -7.11 15.06
CA LYS A 128 1.35 -6.87 16.48
C LYS A 128 2.85 -6.83 16.73
N HIS A 129 3.60 -7.71 16.08
CA HIS A 129 5.05 -7.74 16.20
C HIS A 129 5.70 -6.46 15.62
N MET A 130 5.20 -5.95 14.49
CA MET A 130 5.69 -4.67 13.94
C MET A 130 5.38 -3.50 14.88
N LEU A 131 4.15 -3.42 15.39
CA LEU A 131 3.72 -2.36 16.32
C LEU A 131 4.52 -2.39 17.63
N SER A 132 4.73 -3.58 18.23
CA SER A 132 5.53 -3.71 19.46
C SER A 132 7.03 -3.40 19.26
N ASN A 133 7.50 -3.36 18.02
CA ASN A 133 8.85 -2.96 17.65
C ASN A 133 8.93 -1.55 17.06
N GLY A 134 7.93 -0.71 17.32
CA GLY A 134 7.98 0.73 17.05
C GLY A 134 7.44 1.16 15.69
N ALA A 135 6.68 0.30 14.99
CA ALA A 135 5.91 0.77 13.83
C ALA A 135 4.82 1.74 14.30
N VAL A 136 4.67 2.88 13.62
CA VAL A 136 3.58 3.85 13.86
C VAL A 136 2.25 3.33 13.37
N GLY A 137 2.25 2.38 12.44
CA GLY A 137 1.09 1.65 11.97
C GLY A 137 1.50 0.42 11.19
N ALA A 138 0.64 -0.61 11.20
CA ALA A 138 0.84 -1.85 10.43
C ALA A 138 -0.47 -2.34 9.85
N MET A 139 -0.45 -2.79 8.59
CA MET A 139 -1.65 -3.22 7.87
C MET A 139 -1.32 -4.33 6.87
N MET A 140 -2.30 -5.19 6.62
CA MET A 140 -2.24 -6.17 5.54
C MET A 140 -2.39 -5.49 4.18
N SER A 141 -1.59 -5.89 3.20
CA SER A 141 -1.66 -5.39 1.83
C SER A 141 -2.65 -6.21 1.00
N GLY A 142 -3.66 -5.55 0.45
CA GLY A 142 -4.70 -6.18 -0.37
C GLY A 142 -5.40 -7.33 0.35
N SER A 143 -5.60 -8.46 -0.31
CA SER A 143 -6.17 -9.68 0.31
C SER A 143 -5.18 -10.44 1.20
N GLY A 144 -3.94 -9.99 1.31
CA GLY A 144 -2.87 -10.63 2.06
C GLY A 144 -2.08 -11.67 1.23
N PRO A 145 -1.20 -12.45 1.86
CA PRO A 145 -0.85 -12.44 3.28
C PRO A 145 0.26 -11.44 3.66
N THR A 146 0.67 -10.57 2.74
CA THR A 146 1.73 -9.59 2.99
C THR A 146 1.26 -8.53 3.97
N VAL A 147 2.10 -8.20 4.95
CA VAL A 147 1.89 -7.11 5.91
C VAL A 147 2.99 -6.08 5.75
N PHE A 148 2.65 -4.81 5.87
CA PHE A 148 3.63 -3.74 5.95
C PHE A 148 3.46 -2.92 7.22
N GLY A 149 4.57 -2.36 7.71
CA GLY A 149 4.60 -1.43 8.82
C GLY A 149 5.35 -0.16 8.44
N LEU A 150 4.86 0.98 8.91
CA LEU A 150 5.42 2.31 8.70
C LEU A 150 6.21 2.73 9.94
N PHE A 151 7.34 3.42 9.76
CA PHE A 151 8.22 3.85 10.85
C PHE A 151 8.61 5.32 10.70
N ASP A 152 8.81 6.00 11.83
CA ASP A 152 9.27 7.39 11.85
C ASP A 152 10.74 7.52 11.44
N ASP A 153 11.56 6.56 11.85
CA ASP A 153 13.01 6.61 11.65
C ASP A 153 13.60 5.27 11.21
N GLU A 154 14.77 5.35 10.57
CA GLU A 154 15.45 4.17 10.05
C GLU A 154 16.02 3.24 11.12
N ASP A 155 16.44 3.76 12.26
CA ASP A 155 17.09 2.95 13.30
C ASP A 155 16.07 2.06 14.00
N THR A 156 14.89 2.58 14.31
CA THR A 156 13.76 1.79 14.81
C THR A 156 13.32 0.76 13.76
N ALA A 157 13.20 1.15 12.50
CA ALA A 157 12.86 0.23 11.42
C ALA A 157 13.89 -0.90 11.24
N LYS A 158 15.19 -0.60 11.35
CA LYS A 158 16.28 -1.61 11.30
C LYS A 158 16.22 -2.58 12.47
N LYS A 159 15.89 -2.11 13.68
CA LYS A 159 15.68 -2.96 14.87
C LYS A 159 14.48 -3.88 14.66
N ALA A 160 13.35 -3.32 14.21
CA ALA A 160 12.14 -4.08 13.91
C ALA A 160 12.37 -5.12 12.80
N TYR A 161 13.14 -4.79 11.76
CA TYR A 161 13.54 -5.73 10.72
C TYR A 161 14.32 -6.93 11.28
N LYS A 162 15.31 -6.70 12.16
CA LYS A 162 16.06 -7.77 12.80
C LYS A 162 15.16 -8.64 13.68
N ALA A 163 14.30 -8.01 14.50
CA ALA A 163 13.33 -8.69 15.35
C ALA A 163 12.35 -9.54 14.53
N MET A 164 11.81 -9.01 13.42
CA MET A 164 10.92 -9.75 12.54
C MET A 164 11.62 -10.98 11.92
N ARG A 165 12.86 -10.84 11.49
CA ARG A 165 13.62 -11.97 10.96
C ARG A 165 13.88 -13.06 11.98
N SER A 166 14.10 -12.69 13.24
CA SER A 166 14.33 -13.63 14.34
C SER A 166 13.05 -14.28 14.89
N SER A 167 11.88 -13.68 14.62
CA SER A 167 10.59 -14.20 15.12
C SER A 167 10.11 -15.46 14.40
N HIS A 168 10.63 -15.75 13.20
CA HIS A 168 10.19 -16.82 12.30
C HIS A 168 8.72 -16.71 11.84
N LEU A 169 8.03 -15.59 12.11
CA LEU A 169 6.64 -15.35 11.69
C LEU A 169 6.52 -15.17 10.17
N ALA A 170 7.57 -14.66 9.54
CA ALA A 170 7.57 -14.38 8.11
C ALA A 170 8.75 -15.04 7.40
N ARG A 171 8.47 -15.62 6.23
CA ARG A 171 9.51 -16.21 5.35
C ARG A 171 10.30 -15.14 4.59
N GLN A 172 9.62 -14.09 4.18
CA GLN A 172 10.20 -12.99 3.43
C GLN A 172 10.05 -11.70 4.24
N VAL A 173 11.16 -11.02 4.48
CA VAL A 173 11.19 -9.78 5.25
C VAL A 173 12.09 -8.79 4.50
N TYR A 174 11.56 -7.61 4.20
CA TYR A 174 12.27 -6.56 3.48
C TYR A 174 12.13 -5.23 4.22
N LEU A 175 13.21 -4.48 4.30
CA LEU A 175 13.22 -3.10 4.74
C LEU A 175 13.46 -2.20 3.53
N THR A 176 12.57 -1.27 3.32
CA THR A 176 12.57 -0.32 2.21
C THR A 176 12.06 1.04 2.66
N SER A 177 11.73 1.92 1.75
CA SER A 177 11.09 3.21 2.02
C SER A 177 9.99 3.50 1.00
N VAL A 178 9.09 4.42 1.35
CA VAL A 178 8.08 4.91 0.41
C VAL A 178 8.76 5.43 -0.86
N TYR A 179 8.32 4.90 -2.00
CA TYR A 179 8.78 5.31 -3.31
C TYR A 179 7.89 6.42 -3.86
N ASN A 180 8.45 7.60 -4.02
CA ASN A 180 7.79 8.70 -4.70
C ASN A 180 8.32 8.85 -6.12
N ASN A 181 7.44 9.14 -7.08
CA ASN A 181 7.84 9.40 -8.46
C ASN A 181 8.93 10.48 -8.49
N ARG A 182 10.08 10.17 -9.08
CA ARG A 182 11.08 11.20 -9.40
C ARG A 182 10.55 11.99 -10.60
N LYS A 183 10.43 13.30 -10.42
CA LYS A 183 10.16 14.23 -11.52
C LYS A 183 11.29 14.18 -12.54
#